data_679f943afc26f75e980d1af711ee28f1
#
_entry.id   679f943afc26f75e980d1af711ee28f1
#
_cell.length_a   1.000
_cell.length_b   1.000
_cell.length_c   1.000
_cell.angle_alpha   90.00
_cell.angle_beta   90.00
_cell.angle_gamma   90.00
#
_symmetry.space_group_name_H-M   'P 1'
#
loop_
_entity.id
_entity.type
_entity.pdbx_description
1 polymer ?
#
loop_
_entity_poly.entity_id
_entity_poly.type
_entity_poly.pdbx_seq_one_letter_code
_entity_poly.pdbx_strand_id
1 'polypeptide(L)'
;MKSFYLKFFDLKSNEKYYNPKKKFSSYFLAFENGARIELMHRPDISKFIEKSDSKLGLTHFAISVGSKEKVESLTELVRKNGFNIIGEPRTTGDGYYESVISDPEGNLIEITE
;
A
#
# COMPACT_ATOMS: atom_id res chain seq x y z
N MET A 1 0.22 2.30 9.33
CA MET A 1 -0.09 2.66 7.92
C MET A 1 0.78 3.80 7.40
N LYS A 2 0.60 5.06 7.83
CA LYS A 2 1.34 6.23 7.29
C LYS A 2 2.86 5.99 7.18
N SER A 3 3.50 5.53 8.26
CA SER A 3 4.96 5.29 8.27
C SER A 3 5.40 4.21 7.27
N PHE A 4 4.57 3.20 7.03
CA PHE A 4 4.82 2.19 6.02
C PHE A 4 4.89 2.80 4.62
N TYR A 5 3.84 3.51 4.20
CA TYR A 5 3.78 4.11 2.87
C TYR A 5 4.88 5.15 2.63
N LEU A 6 5.16 6.01 3.61
CA LEU A 6 6.23 7.02 3.51
C LEU A 6 7.64 6.41 3.51
N LYS A 7 7.81 5.21 4.04
CA LYS A 7 9.10 4.52 4.08
C LYS A 7 9.46 3.87 2.75
N PHE A 8 8.47 3.29 2.08
CA PHE A 8 8.71 2.44 0.91
C PHE A 8 8.39 3.13 -0.42
N PHE A 9 7.58 4.17 -0.40
CA PHE A 9 7.16 4.88 -1.61
C PHE A 9 7.48 6.37 -1.49
N ASP A 10 7.82 6.99 -2.61
CA ASP A 10 8.11 8.43 -2.65
C ASP A 10 6.82 9.24 -2.58
N LEU A 11 6.36 9.45 -1.36
CA LEU A 11 5.11 10.11 -1.02
C LEU A 11 5.33 11.26 -0.05
N LYS A 12 4.55 12.32 -0.21
CA LYS A 12 4.47 13.44 0.72
C LYS A 12 3.16 13.40 1.49
N SER A 13 3.22 13.55 2.82
CA SER A 13 2.03 13.59 3.68
C SER A 13 1.66 15.03 4.04
N ASN A 14 0.36 15.32 4.05
CA ASN A 14 -0.15 16.54 4.70
C ASN A 14 -0.09 16.42 6.23
N GLU A 15 -0.44 17.52 6.91
CA GLU A 15 -0.75 17.54 8.35
C GLU A 15 -2.02 16.71 8.62
N LYS A 16 -2.12 16.18 9.86
CA LYS A 16 -3.28 15.40 10.27
C LYS A 16 -4.55 16.26 10.24
N TYR A 17 -5.53 15.85 9.43
CA TYR A 17 -6.87 16.38 9.54
C TYR A 17 -7.62 15.69 10.67
N TYR A 18 -8.37 16.45 11.47
CA TYR A 18 -9.22 15.92 12.53
C TYR A 18 -10.57 16.61 12.56
N ASN A 19 -11.64 15.82 12.57
CA ASN A 19 -13.02 16.28 12.75
C ASN A 19 -13.57 15.74 14.07
N PRO A 20 -13.69 16.59 15.13
CA PRO A 20 -14.12 16.15 16.45
C PRO A 20 -15.58 15.70 16.49
N LYS A 21 -16.45 16.31 15.68
CA LYS A 21 -17.88 15.95 15.63
C LYS A 21 -18.10 14.53 15.11
N LYS A 22 -17.34 14.13 14.09
CA LYS A 22 -17.40 12.79 13.48
C LYS A 22 -16.42 11.80 14.10
N LYS A 23 -15.59 12.23 15.06
CA LYS A 23 -14.47 11.46 15.62
C LYS A 23 -13.59 10.83 14.53
N PHE A 24 -13.36 11.59 13.46
CA PHE A 24 -12.68 11.15 12.23
C PHE A 24 -11.34 11.85 12.09
N SER A 25 -10.34 11.15 11.63
CA SER A 25 -9.07 11.74 11.23
C SER A 25 -8.52 11.11 9.96
N SER A 26 -7.76 11.89 9.19
CA SER A 26 -7.12 11.37 7.98
C SER A 26 -5.77 12.03 7.69
N TYR A 27 -5.01 11.36 6.82
CA TYR A 27 -3.83 11.87 6.14
C TYR A 27 -4.00 11.65 4.64
N PHE A 28 -3.57 12.60 3.83
CA PHE A 28 -3.37 12.40 2.40
C PHE A 28 -1.88 12.15 2.13
N LEU A 29 -1.59 11.05 1.47
CA LEU A 29 -0.26 10.71 0.98
C LEU A 29 -0.26 10.95 -0.53
N ALA A 30 0.48 11.95 -0.99
CA ALA A 30 0.47 12.40 -2.38
C ALA A 30 1.70 11.91 -3.14
N PHE A 31 1.47 11.35 -4.32
CA PHE A 31 2.50 11.13 -5.33
C PHE A 31 2.81 12.45 -6.06
N GLU A 32 4.00 12.55 -6.65
CA GLU A 32 4.43 13.74 -7.37
C GLU A 32 3.50 14.08 -8.56
N ASN A 33 2.96 13.07 -9.22
CA ASN A 33 2.04 13.19 -10.37
C ASN A 33 0.58 13.53 -10.00
N GLY A 34 0.29 13.81 -8.72
CA GLY A 34 -1.01 14.29 -8.25
C GLY A 34 -1.97 13.19 -7.75
N ALA A 35 -1.68 11.90 -7.95
CA ALA A 35 -2.45 10.83 -7.31
C ALA A 35 -2.26 10.86 -5.79
N ARG A 36 -3.28 10.45 -5.01
CA ARG A 36 -3.22 10.46 -3.54
C ARG A 36 -3.86 9.22 -2.95
N ILE A 37 -3.30 8.76 -1.83
CA ILE A 37 -3.90 7.77 -0.94
C ILE A 37 -4.43 8.51 0.29
N GLU A 38 -5.70 8.37 0.63
CA GLU A 38 -6.23 8.86 1.91
C GLU A 38 -6.23 7.72 2.93
N LEU A 39 -5.50 7.93 4.02
CA LEU A 39 -5.52 7.04 5.17
C LEU A 39 -6.51 7.59 6.20
N MET A 40 -7.56 6.85 6.48
CA MET A 40 -8.66 7.27 7.38
C MET A 40 -8.65 6.46 8.67
N HIS A 41 -9.03 7.13 9.76
CA HIS A 41 -9.25 6.49 11.05
C HIS A 41 -10.55 6.96 11.70
N ARG A 42 -11.33 6.02 12.19
CA ARG A 42 -12.50 6.24 13.07
C ARG A 42 -12.47 5.19 14.19
N PRO A 43 -12.90 5.56 15.43
CA PRO A 43 -12.90 4.63 16.57
C PRO A 43 -13.85 3.43 16.44
N ASP A 44 -14.87 3.56 15.59
CA ASP A 44 -15.90 2.53 15.34
C ASP A 44 -15.50 1.52 14.24
N ILE A 45 -14.35 1.72 13.57
CA ILE A 45 -13.81 0.73 12.64
C ILE A 45 -13.27 -0.45 13.45
N SER A 46 -13.92 -1.59 13.35
CA SER A 46 -13.48 -2.83 13.99
C SER A 46 -12.35 -3.50 13.19
N LYS A 47 -11.48 -4.22 13.92
CA LYS A 47 -10.43 -5.06 13.32
C LYS A 47 -10.98 -6.39 12.74
N PHE A 48 -12.24 -6.42 12.31
CA PHE A 48 -12.83 -7.64 11.81
C PHE A 48 -12.29 -7.92 10.40
N ILE A 49 -11.28 -8.77 10.33
CA ILE A 49 -10.79 -9.35 9.08
C ILE A 49 -11.34 -10.77 9.05
N GLU A 50 -12.43 -10.99 8.31
CA GLU A 50 -12.76 -12.35 7.88
C GLU A 50 -11.64 -12.81 6.96
N LYS A 51 -10.93 -13.86 7.37
CA LYS A 51 -9.97 -14.56 6.50
C LYS A 51 -10.74 -15.35 5.44
N SER A 52 -11.08 -14.71 4.35
CA SER A 52 -11.58 -15.35 3.15
C SER A 52 -10.58 -15.08 2.02
N ASP A 53 -10.10 -16.12 1.38
CA ASP A 53 -9.13 -16.04 0.28
C ASP A 53 -9.70 -15.41 -0.99
N SER A 54 -11.02 -15.15 -1.04
CA SER A 54 -11.68 -14.52 -2.17
C SER A 54 -12.82 -13.63 -1.67
N LYS A 55 -12.65 -12.31 -1.76
CA LYS A 55 -13.66 -11.32 -1.37
C LYS A 55 -14.08 -10.49 -2.58
N LEU A 56 -15.36 -10.15 -2.61
CA LEU A 56 -15.83 -9.08 -3.49
C LEU A 56 -15.29 -7.73 -2.99
N GLY A 57 -14.88 -6.86 -3.91
CA GLY A 57 -14.36 -5.53 -3.59
C GLY A 57 -12.96 -5.31 -4.17
N LEU A 58 -12.18 -4.43 -3.53
CA LEU A 58 -10.82 -4.16 -3.95
C LEU A 58 -9.93 -5.36 -3.66
N THR A 59 -9.42 -6.00 -4.71
CA THR A 59 -8.49 -7.13 -4.63
C THR A 59 -7.10 -6.65 -4.23
N HIS A 60 -6.57 -5.68 -4.96
CA HIS A 60 -5.28 -5.03 -4.77
C HIS A 60 -5.27 -3.66 -5.45
N PHE A 61 -4.23 -2.90 -5.28
CA PHE A 61 -3.89 -1.76 -6.12
C PHE A 61 -2.40 -1.82 -6.47
N ALA A 62 -2.03 -1.24 -7.63
CA ALA A 62 -0.67 -1.25 -8.12
C ALA A 62 -0.01 0.12 -7.96
N ILE A 63 1.29 0.11 -7.67
CA ILE A 63 2.15 1.28 -7.64
C ILE A 63 3.31 1.04 -8.61
N SER A 64 3.34 1.82 -9.71
CA SER A 64 4.49 1.78 -10.61
C SER A 64 5.69 2.47 -9.98
N VAL A 65 6.84 1.81 -10.04
CA VAL A 65 8.13 2.32 -9.59
C VAL A 65 9.08 2.60 -10.74
N GLY A 66 8.66 2.29 -11.97
CA GLY A 66 9.26 2.74 -13.22
C GLY A 66 10.41 1.87 -13.77
N SER A 67 10.83 0.79 -13.10
CA SER A 67 11.78 -0.18 -13.68
C SER A 67 11.80 -1.50 -12.92
N LYS A 68 12.26 -2.57 -13.58
CA LYS A 68 12.44 -3.91 -12.98
C LYS A 68 13.40 -3.89 -11.80
N GLU A 69 14.51 -3.18 -11.91
CA GLU A 69 15.51 -3.06 -10.87
C GLU A 69 14.91 -2.39 -9.59
N LYS A 70 14.00 -1.44 -9.78
CA LYS A 70 13.28 -0.82 -8.67
C LYS A 70 12.26 -1.76 -8.04
N VAL A 71 11.57 -2.58 -8.84
CA VAL A 71 10.69 -3.63 -8.32
C VAL A 71 11.48 -4.58 -7.42
N GLU A 72 12.60 -5.10 -7.90
CA GLU A 72 13.45 -6.01 -7.13
C GLU A 72 14.01 -5.38 -5.87
N SER A 73 14.61 -4.20 -6.00
CA SER A 73 15.25 -3.51 -4.86
C SER A 73 14.25 -3.10 -3.79
N LEU A 74 13.07 -2.64 -4.18
CA LEU A 74 12.02 -2.28 -3.24
C LEU A 74 11.43 -3.53 -2.55
N THR A 75 11.22 -4.61 -3.28
CA THR A 75 10.76 -5.89 -2.71
C THR A 75 11.74 -6.38 -1.64
N GLU A 76 13.04 -6.33 -1.92
CA GLU A 76 14.06 -6.71 -0.94
C GLU A 76 14.12 -5.75 0.26
N LEU A 77 13.91 -4.47 0.05
CA LEU A 77 13.84 -3.49 1.13
C LEU A 77 12.64 -3.77 2.05
N VAL A 78 11.47 -4.08 1.48
CA VAL A 78 10.25 -4.46 2.22
C VAL A 78 10.52 -5.71 3.06
N ARG A 79 11.11 -6.76 2.45
CA ARG A 79 11.51 -8.02 3.11
C ARG A 79 12.44 -7.78 4.29
N LYS A 80 13.53 -7.03 4.07
CA LYS A 80 14.52 -6.70 5.12
C LYS A 80 13.93 -5.93 6.30
N ASN A 81 12.81 -5.24 6.08
CA ASN A 81 12.09 -4.54 7.14
C ASN A 81 10.99 -5.39 7.81
N GLY A 82 10.94 -6.70 7.53
CA GLY A 82 10.05 -7.66 8.19
C GLY A 82 8.61 -7.64 7.70
N PHE A 83 8.34 -7.07 6.53
CA PHE A 83 7.01 -7.12 5.91
C PHE A 83 6.87 -8.31 4.95
N ASN A 84 5.63 -8.74 4.75
CA ASN A 84 5.35 -9.93 3.96
C ASN A 84 5.45 -9.66 2.46
N ILE A 85 6.17 -10.55 1.77
CA ILE A 85 6.14 -10.68 0.33
C ILE A 85 5.14 -11.80 0.01
N ILE A 86 4.09 -11.46 -0.71
CA ILE A 86 3.00 -12.38 -1.09
C ILE A 86 3.31 -13.03 -2.44
N GLY A 87 3.91 -12.27 -3.35
CA GLY A 87 4.40 -12.74 -4.65
C GLY A 87 5.78 -12.20 -4.95
N GLU A 88 6.71 -13.11 -5.28
CA GLU A 88 8.08 -12.74 -5.67
C GLU A 88 8.09 -11.99 -7.02
N PRO A 89 9.13 -11.16 -7.29
CA PRO A 89 9.29 -10.50 -8.58
C PRO A 89 9.23 -11.50 -9.73
N ARG A 90 8.35 -11.25 -10.68
CA ARG A 90 8.13 -12.11 -11.85
C ARG A 90 7.52 -11.32 -13.01
N THR A 91 7.66 -11.87 -14.22
CA THR A 91 6.85 -11.42 -15.36
C THR A 91 5.51 -12.15 -15.33
N THR A 92 4.41 -11.40 -15.40
CA THR A 92 3.04 -11.93 -15.44
C THR A 92 2.63 -12.31 -16.87
N GLY A 93 1.49 -13.01 -17.01
CA GLY A 93 1.01 -13.47 -18.31
C GLY A 93 0.60 -12.35 -19.28
N ASP A 94 0.31 -11.17 -18.76
CA ASP A 94 0.01 -9.93 -19.52
C ASP A 94 1.26 -9.07 -19.77
N GLY A 95 2.44 -9.52 -19.30
CA GLY A 95 3.73 -8.95 -19.65
C GLY A 95 4.31 -7.94 -18.67
N TYR A 96 3.62 -7.60 -17.59
CA TYR A 96 4.15 -6.73 -16.55
C TYR A 96 5.20 -7.44 -15.70
N TYR A 97 6.21 -6.71 -15.27
CA TYR A 97 7.15 -7.19 -14.25
C TYR A 97 6.75 -6.61 -12.89
N GLU A 98 6.42 -7.49 -11.95
CA GLU A 98 5.84 -7.07 -10.67
C GLU A 98 6.21 -8.00 -9.52
N SER A 99 6.04 -7.50 -8.30
CA SER A 99 5.94 -8.28 -7.07
C SER A 99 4.68 -7.90 -6.30
N VAL A 100 4.24 -8.73 -5.38
CA VAL A 100 3.09 -8.46 -4.52
C VAL A 100 3.53 -8.45 -3.06
N ILE A 101 3.19 -7.38 -2.36
CA ILE A 101 3.44 -7.21 -0.92
C ILE A 101 2.13 -7.02 -0.17
N SER A 102 2.15 -7.13 1.17
CA SER A 102 1.04 -6.67 1.99
C SER A 102 1.44 -5.50 2.88
N ASP A 103 0.53 -4.54 3.03
CA ASP A 103 0.69 -3.49 4.02
C ASP A 103 0.39 -4.01 5.45
N PRO A 104 0.60 -3.19 6.52
CA PRO A 104 0.37 -3.61 7.91
C PRO A 104 -1.08 -4.00 8.25
N GLU A 105 -2.04 -3.67 7.40
CA GLU A 105 -3.46 -4.02 7.57
C GLU A 105 -3.87 -5.17 6.64
N GLY A 106 -2.93 -5.73 5.86
CA GLY A 106 -3.16 -6.87 4.98
C GLY A 106 -3.71 -6.51 3.60
N ASN A 107 -3.71 -5.23 3.21
CA ASN A 107 -4.06 -4.85 1.85
C ASN A 107 -2.94 -5.27 0.90
N LEU A 108 -3.31 -5.86 -0.25
CA LEU A 108 -2.36 -6.26 -1.27
C LEU A 108 -1.95 -5.06 -2.13
N ILE A 109 -0.66 -4.94 -2.36
CA ILE A 109 -0.05 -3.90 -3.19
C ILE A 109 0.84 -4.59 -4.23
N GLU A 110 0.59 -4.36 -5.50
CA GLU A 110 1.52 -4.72 -6.57
C GLU A 110 2.54 -3.60 -6.74
N ILE A 111 3.81 -3.97 -6.72
CA ILE A 111 4.92 -3.09 -7.08
C ILE A 111 5.26 -3.44 -8.51
N THR A 112 5.03 -2.53 -9.46
CA THR A 112 5.19 -2.80 -10.90
C THR A 112 6.13 -1.79 -11.58
N GLU A 113 6.71 -2.19 -12.71
CA GLU A 113 7.52 -1.29 -13.56
C GLU A 113 6.69 -0.23 -14.29
#